data_60b89fdda2081594d49d34fca942ec5e
#
_entry.id   60b89fdda2081594d49d34fca942ec5e
#
_cell.length_a   1.000
_cell.length_b   1.000
_cell.length_c   1.000
_cell.angle_alpha   90.00
_cell.angle_beta   90.00
_cell.angle_gamma   90.00
#
_symmetry.space_group_name_H-M   'P 1'
#
loop_
_entity.id
_entity.type
_entity.pdbx_description
1 polymer ?
#
loop_
_entity_poly.entity_id
_entity_poly.type
_entity_poly.pdbx_seq_one_letter_code
_entity_poly.pdbx_strand_id
1 'polypeptide(L)'
;MSLKSNWIGGILLCALAVSVLCSPALAQSVHRPVFIRQIKWTGTSWFGSPIVSDLGTGSRKIIGTFYDIIVWDKNGNELARAPHGSGYPHTSRIYAPAVCADLDGDGIYEIVAASGDRVVAYEWRNNGLVLKSGWPASTCSAGQCPETRGLAAADLDNNGSIEIIATTTQTRHDGAQVFVFNTDGSRYQPPGLSFQAWPRYNTANGYGNDGDANGPGNHGYGCYGLNVGIGNLDDDPEQEIVVTFDNHQINVFQHTGISMLASPWFTNRDSNYRGNRLNWGQFIRWFDPAVERDHYHLHTGDWPHPSRNKWMQWTDSPPSVADINGDGKNEVVAVSNVEKDIPYDTKHHSVMVLQGSYGNGDQSAMRLPGWKQLPSSSYPLNRGSRSWYPPPNPPAPTIVDIDGDGKPEILYAAHDGYIYCISSTAHTLWRRNIQHGRAIMYGSEIMVADLNRDNIPELILTTYGDPDNITPGKAHGYLMILDNHGHVLHDLQLPYQGTNGNGKGAPAAPTIMDTNGDGSLEILIQTFGAGFMTYTVPGSAENLLLWPTARGNFLRDGRAAASMQKRGSLPPIYLLLRHP
;
A
#
# COMPACT_ATOMS: atom_id res chain seq x y z
N MET A 1 -89.80 28.97 18.05
CA MET A 1 -89.30 29.72 19.24
C MET A 1 -87.78 29.67 19.31
N SER A 2 -87.28 30.81 19.15
CA SER A 2 -85.94 31.33 19.54
C SER A 2 -84.68 30.61 19.09
N LEU A 3 -84.06 31.17 18.06
CA LEU A 3 -82.66 31.10 17.63
C LEU A 3 -81.72 31.68 18.69
N LYS A 4 -80.56 31.08 18.88
CA LYS A 4 -79.31 31.78 19.26
C LYS A 4 -78.14 31.31 18.47
N SER A 5 -77.61 32.19 17.66
CA SER A 5 -76.33 32.11 16.96
C SER A 5 -75.16 32.27 17.91
N ASN A 6 -74.07 31.48 17.73
CA ASN A 6 -72.76 31.80 18.25
C ASN A 6 -71.73 31.76 17.14
N TRP A 7 -71.15 32.91 16.90
CA TRP A 7 -69.97 33.12 16.08
C TRP A 7 -68.73 32.66 16.86
N ILE A 8 -67.91 31.84 16.23
CA ILE A 8 -66.55 31.61 16.68
C ILE A 8 -65.62 31.97 15.51
N GLY A 9 -64.87 33.05 15.73
CA GLY A 9 -63.88 33.55 14.79
C GLY A 9 -62.72 32.59 14.64
N GLY A 10 -62.47 32.16 13.44
CA GLY A 10 -61.28 31.39 13.08
C GLY A 10 -60.11 32.34 12.76
N ILE A 11 -59.06 32.24 13.54
CA ILE A 11 -57.75 32.89 13.25
C ILE A 11 -57.04 32.04 12.23
N LEU A 12 -56.88 32.58 11.02
CA LEU A 12 -56.08 31.99 9.95
C LEU A 12 -54.59 32.29 10.24
N LEU A 13 -53.81 31.31 10.72
CA LEU A 13 -52.36 31.38 10.78
C LEU A 13 -51.81 31.06 9.40
N CYS A 14 -51.36 32.06 8.66
CA CYS A 14 -50.49 31.90 7.51
C CYS A 14 -49.10 31.47 7.97
N ALA A 15 -48.77 30.20 7.88
CA ALA A 15 -47.42 29.70 7.97
C ALA A 15 -46.66 30.04 6.67
N LEU A 16 -45.81 31.07 6.72
CA LEU A 16 -44.81 31.30 5.66
C LEU A 16 -43.77 30.18 5.74
N ALA A 17 -43.88 29.21 4.86
CA ALA A 17 -42.77 28.28 4.61
C ALA A 17 -41.68 29.04 3.84
N VAL A 18 -40.64 29.46 4.56
CA VAL A 18 -39.39 29.90 3.95
C VAL A 18 -38.69 28.63 3.43
N SER A 19 -38.91 28.30 2.16
CA SER A 19 -38.05 27.35 1.48
C SER A 19 -36.68 28.01 1.30
N VAL A 20 -35.74 27.66 2.17
CA VAL A 20 -34.33 27.92 1.93
C VAL A 20 -33.99 27.06 0.70
N LEU A 21 -34.01 27.67 -0.47
CA LEU A 21 -33.38 27.14 -1.66
C LEU A 21 -31.88 27.07 -1.34
N CYS A 22 -31.42 25.91 -0.84
CA CYS A 22 -30.02 25.57 -0.88
C CYS A 22 -29.67 25.48 -2.38
N SER A 23 -29.15 26.55 -2.94
CA SER A 23 -28.50 26.49 -4.25
C SER A 23 -27.43 25.42 -4.11
N PRO A 24 -27.38 24.41 -5.00
CA PRO A 24 -26.23 23.54 -5.02
C PRO A 24 -25.02 24.46 -5.20
N ALA A 25 -24.12 24.48 -4.24
CA ALA A 25 -22.84 25.09 -4.42
C ALA A 25 -22.30 24.46 -5.71
N LEU A 26 -22.03 25.29 -6.73
CA LEU A 26 -21.36 24.83 -7.93
C LEU A 26 -20.07 24.17 -7.43
N ALA A 27 -19.91 22.87 -7.65
CA ALA A 27 -18.71 22.16 -7.28
C ALA A 27 -17.52 22.95 -7.81
N GLN A 28 -16.67 23.40 -6.92
CA GLN A 28 -15.52 24.22 -7.29
C GLN A 28 -14.59 23.29 -8.07
N SER A 29 -14.27 23.65 -9.32
CA SER A 29 -13.36 22.83 -10.12
C SER A 29 -11.98 22.78 -9.48
N VAL A 30 -11.35 21.61 -9.50
CA VAL A 30 -9.95 21.46 -9.06
C VAL A 30 -9.05 22.41 -9.85
N HIS A 31 -8.33 23.27 -9.16
CA HIS A 31 -7.37 24.15 -9.81
C HIS A 31 -6.18 23.35 -10.34
N ARG A 32 -5.67 23.77 -11.50
CA ARG A 32 -4.48 23.15 -12.09
C ARG A 32 -3.30 23.24 -11.11
N PRO A 33 -2.64 22.13 -10.75
CA PRO A 33 -1.45 22.18 -9.92
C PRO A 33 -0.37 23.08 -10.51
N VAL A 34 0.23 23.91 -9.67
CA VAL A 34 1.28 24.85 -10.04
C VAL A 34 2.62 24.32 -9.58
N PHE A 35 3.54 24.14 -10.53
CA PHE A 35 4.90 23.71 -10.21
C PHE A 35 5.63 24.75 -9.36
N ILE A 36 6.11 24.36 -8.19
CA ILE A 36 6.86 25.24 -7.28
C ILE A 36 8.35 25.11 -7.53
N ARG A 37 8.86 23.86 -7.46
CA ARG A 37 10.31 23.63 -7.54
C ARG A 37 10.67 22.21 -7.92
N GLN A 38 11.92 22.05 -8.31
CA GLN A 38 12.61 20.79 -8.41
C GLN A 38 13.92 20.86 -7.64
N ILE A 39 14.12 19.91 -6.74
CA ILE A 39 15.40 19.66 -6.09
C ILE A 39 16.08 18.55 -6.89
N LYS A 40 17.11 18.92 -7.66
CA LYS A 40 17.82 17.96 -8.51
C LYS A 40 18.62 16.98 -7.65
N TRP A 41 18.45 15.71 -7.95
CA TRP A 41 19.18 14.64 -7.33
C TRP A 41 19.55 13.56 -8.36
N THR A 42 20.75 13.02 -8.28
CA THR A 42 21.26 12.05 -9.26
C THR A 42 21.00 10.59 -8.86
N GLY A 43 20.66 10.35 -7.60
CA GLY A 43 20.33 9.02 -7.10
C GLY A 43 18.98 8.54 -7.62
N THR A 44 18.87 7.24 -7.85
CA THR A 44 17.60 6.61 -8.22
C THR A 44 16.70 6.51 -7.00
N SER A 45 15.47 7.02 -7.11
CA SER A 45 14.40 6.65 -6.21
C SER A 45 13.67 5.41 -6.78
N TRP A 46 13.39 4.46 -5.91
CA TRP A 46 12.52 3.33 -6.24
C TRP A 46 11.08 3.64 -5.84
N PHE A 47 10.56 2.99 -4.82
CA PHE A 47 9.21 3.24 -4.33
C PHE A 47 9.18 4.08 -3.05
N GLY A 48 10.31 4.72 -2.72
CA GLY A 48 10.43 5.62 -1.58
C GLY A 48 9.51 6.82 -1.73
N SER A 49 8.36 6.80 -1.07
CA SER A 49 7.40 7.91 -1.04
C SER A 49 7.90 9.01 -0.09
N PRO A 50 7.73 10.31 -0.45
CA PRO A 50 8.12 11.40 0.44
C PRO A 50 7.41 11.36 1.78
N ILE A 51 8.06 11.89 2.82
CA ILE A 51 7.49 12.11 4.14
C ILE A 51 7.41 13.61 4.41
N VAL A 52 6.34 14.03 5.09
CA VAL A 52 6.22 15.37 5.68
C VAL A 52 6.02 15.19 7.18
N SER A 53 6.93 15.74 7.98
CA SER A 53 6.88 15.69 9.44
C SER A 53 7.59 16.91 10.01
N ASP A 54 7.20 17.34 11.18
CA ASP A 54 7.93 18.40 11.90
C ASP A 54 9.09 17.84 12.72
N LEU A 55 9.19 16.53 12.84
CA LEU A 55 10.23 15.83 13.60
C LEU A 55 10.38 16.38 15.03
N GLY A 56 9.25 16.75 15.67
CA GLY A 56 9.24 17.32 17.01
C GLY A 56 9.72 18.78 17.12
N THR A 57 9.92 19.48 16.01
CA THR A 57 10.41 20.88 16.02
C THR A 57 9.34 21.94 15.85
N GLY A 58 8.07 21.53 15.60
CA GLY A 58 6.97 22.43 15.30
C GLY A 58 7.03 23.08 13.90
N SER A 59 8.02 22.71 13.07
CA SER A 59 8.17 23.20 11.70
C SER A 59 8.27 22.04 10.72
N ARG A 60 7.30 21.93 9.83
CA ARG A 60 7.24 20.84 8.82
C ARG A 60 8.50 20.82 7.96
N LYS A 61 9.01 19.63 7.76
CA LYS A 61 10.15 19.28 6.93
C LYS A 61 9.74 18.26 5.88
N ILE A 62 10.45 18.24 4.79
CA ILE A 62 10.25 17.29 3.70
C ILE A 62 11.41 16.30 3.76
N ILE A 63 11.09 15.01 3.80
CA ILE A 63 12.07 13.94 3.85
C ILE A 63 11.95 13.11 2.58
N GLY A 64 13.06 12.94 1.88
CA GLY A 64 13.19 12.06 0.72
C GLY A 64 14.14 10.91 0.99
N THR A 65 13.78 9.74 0.46
CA THR A 65 14.59 8.52 0.57
C THR A 65 14.96 8.02 -0.82
N PHE A 66 16.26 8.00 -1.09
CA PHE A 66 16.87 7.52 -2.34
C PHE A 66 17.82 6.36 -2.03
N TYR A 67 19.12 6.63 -2.07
CA TYR A 67 20.14 5.86 -1.37
C TYR A 67 20.42 6.54 -0.02
N ASP A 68 20.51 7.88 -0.02
CA ASP A 68 20.58 8.70 1.18
C ASP A 68 19.18 9.03 1.71
N ILE A 69 19.09 9.32 3.00
CA ILE A 69 17.93 9.98 3.61
C ILE A 69 18.26 11.47 3.70
N ILE A 70 17.43 12.32 3.13
CA ILE A 70 17.68 13.75 3.05
C ILE A 70 16.49 14.51 3.62
N VAL A 71 16.77 15.51 4.44
CA VAL A 71 15.76 16.39 5.05
C VAL A 71 15.93 17.79 4.48
N TRP A 72 14.84 18.35 3.98
CA TRP A 72 14.76 19.71 3.47
C TRP A 72 13.77 20.55 4.29
N ASP A 73 14.00 21.85 4.29
CA ASP A 73 12.99 22.82 4.73
C ASP A 73 11.88 22.98 3.69
N LYS A 74 10.84 23.74 4.05
CA LYS A 74 9.74 24.08 3.14
C LYS A 74 10.19 24.82 1.87
N ASN A 75 11.38 25.41 1.84
CA ASN A 75 11.95 26.11 0.70
C ASN A 75 12.83 25.21 -0.18
N GLY A 76 13.06 23.97 0.25
CA GLY A 76 13.90 23.01 -0.45
C GLY A 76 15.40 23.14 -0.13
N ASN A 77 15.77 23.90 0.91
CA ASN A 77 17.14 23.91 1.40
C ASN A 77 17.41 22.64 2.19
N GLU A 78 18.52 21.98 1.91
CA GLU A 78 18.95 20.80 2.65
C GLU A 78 19.33 21.19 4.08
N LEU A 79 18.68 20.55 5.05
CA LEU A 79 18.92 20.75 6.48
C LEU A 79 19.84 19.67 7.05
N ALA A 80 19.66 18.42 6.61
CA ALA A 80 20.43 17.28 7.08
C ALA A 80 20.42 16.14 6.06
N ARG A 81 21.41 15.26 6.20
CA ARG A 81 21.54 14.06 5.38
C ARG A 81 22.12 12.90 6.20
N ALA A 82 21.53 11.71 6.04
CA ALA A 82 22.16 10.45 6.41
C ALA A 82 22.67 9.77 5.13
N PRO A 83 23.98 9.75 4.88
CA PRO A 83 24.55 9.18 3.67
C PRO A 83 24.58 7.65 3.72
N HIS A 84 24.63 7.02 2.54
CA HIS A 84 24.78 5.58 2.39
C HIS A 84 26.21 5.19 2.01
N GLY A 85 26.52 3.90 2.09
CA GLY A 85 27.78 3.32 1.61
C GLY A 85 28.59 2.62 2.68
N SER A 86 29.81 2.18 2.32
CA SER A 86 30.70 1.50 3.25
C SER A 86 31.10 2.43 4.41
N GLY A 87 30.91 1.94 5.63
CA GLY A 87 31.17 2.70 6.85
C GLY A 87 29.98 3.50 7.39
N TYR A 88 28.86 3.54 6.67
CA TYR A 88 27.62 4.15 7.14
C TYR A 88 26.65 3.11 7.71
N PRO A 89 25.66 3.52 8.52
CA PRO A 89 24.66 2.62 9.09
C PRO A 89 23.85 1.85 8.04
N HIS A 90 23.55 2.48 6.90
CA HIS A 90 22.91 1.85 5.76
C HIS A 90 23.81 1.90 4.51
N THR A 91 23.77 0.86 3.71
CA THR A 91 24.82 0.61 2.71
C THR A 91 24.34 0.63 1.28
N SER A 92 23.03 0.59 1.04
CA SER A 92 22.43 0.40 -0.27
C SER A 92 21.25 1.33 -0.49
N ARG A 93 20.54 1.10 -1.59
CA ARG A 93 19.29 1.83 -1.90
C ARG A 93 18.23 1.61 -0.84
N ILE A 94 17.35 2.58 -0.71
CA ILE A 94 16.11 2.47 0.02
C ILE A 94 15.02 2.15 -1.00
N TYR A 95 14.46 0.93 -0.89
CA TYR A 95 13.48 0.44 -1.85
C TYR A 95 12.04 0.78 -1.42
N ALA A 96 11.69 0.45 -0.19
CA ALA A 96 10.38 0.70 0.38
C ALA A 96 10.19 2.16 0.81
N PRO A 97 8.96 2.65 0.86
CA PRO A 97 8.63 3.89 1.55
C PRO A 97 9.09 3.80 3.02
N ALA A 98 9.78 4.84 3.48
CA ALA A 98 10.20 4.90 4.87
C ALA A 98 8.99 5.15 5.80
N VAL A 99 9.06 4.59 7.02
CA VAL A 99 8.13 4.85 8.11
C VAL A 99 8.55 6.14 8.82
N CYS A 100 7.56 6.90 9.30
CA CYS A 100 7.79 8.04 10.18
C CYS A 100 6.79 7.98 11.33
N ALA A 101 7.30 7.74 12.54
CA ALA A 101 6.50 7.56 13.73
C ALA A 101 7.29 7.94 14.98
N ASP A 102 6.60 8.34 16.03
CA ASP A 102 7.16 8.46 17.37
C ASP A 102 7.28 7.05 17.97
N LEU A 103 8.48 6.48 17.93
CA LEU A 103 8.71 5.09 18.31
C LEU A 103 8.79 4.89 19.82
N ASP A 104 9.24 5.90 20.58
CA ASP A 104 9.50 5.77 22.01
C ASP A 104 8.61 6.68 22.89
N GLY A 105 7.66 7.40 22.26
CA GLY A 105 6.69 8.23 22.96
C GLY A 105 7.26 9.53 23.51
N ASP A 106 8.39 10.01 22.96
CA ASP A 106 9.05 11.25 23.40
C ASP A 106 8.57 12.50 22.65
N GLY A 107 7.65 12.34 21.68
CA GLY A 107 7.12 13.40 20.84
C GLY A 107 8.01 13.78 19.65
N ILE A 108 9.15 13.11 19.47
CA ILE A 108 10.04 13.25 18.31
C ILE A 108 9.78 12.07 17.37
N TYR A 109 9.56 12.37 16.10
CA TYR A 109 9.27 11.32 15.12
C TYR A 109 10.55 10.79 14.50
N GLU A 110 10.74 9.48 14.57
CA GLU A 110 11.82 8.79 13.90
C GLU A 110 11.49 8.52 12.43
N ILE A 111 12.57 8.48 11.63
CA ILE A 111 12.55 8.06 10.23
C ILE A 111 13.17 6.67 10.19
N VAL A 112 12.33 5.66 9.90
CA VAL A 112 12.78 4.27 9.77
C VAL A 112 12.85 3.90 8.31
N ALA A 113 13.99 3.40 7.86
CA ALA A 113 14.20 3.01 6.47
C ALA A 113 14.88 1.64 6.35
N ALA A 114 14.49 0.89 5.32
CA ALA A 114 15.11 -0.38 4.96
C ALA A 114 16.10 -0.18 3.82
N SER A 115 17.35 -0.61 4.00
CA SER A 115 18.42 -0.45 3.02
C SER A 115 19.35 -1.67 3.01
N GLY A 116 19.36 -2.40 1.91
CA GLY A 116 20.11 -3.64 1.82
C GLY A 116 19.61 -4.67 2.84
N ASP A 117 20.52 -5.20 3.65
CA ASP A 117 20.26 -6.17 4.70
C ASP A 117 19.98 -5.55 6.08
N ARG A 118 19.62 -4.27 6.12
CA ARG A 118 19.48 -3.51 7.35
C ARG A 118 18.19 -2.69 7.38
N VAL A 119 17.71 -2.50 8.60
CA VAL A 119 16.74 -1.47 8.94
C VAL A 119 17.44 -0.45 9.82
N VAL A 120 17.28 0.83 9.54
CA VAL A 120 17.87 1.97 10.27
C VAL A 120 16.76 2.84 10.82
N ALA A 121 16.97 3.44 11.99
CA ALA A 121 16.11 4.48 12.54
C ALA A 121 16.95 5.72 12.86
N TYR A 122 16.51 6.87 12.39
CA TYR A 122 17.13 8.16 12.66
C TYR A 122 16.16 9.07 13.37
N GLU A 123 16.65 9.79 14.34
CA GLU A 123 15.93 10.85 15.06
C GLU A 123 16.50 12.22 14.73
N TRP A 124 15.69 13.26 14.88
CA TRP A 124 16.11 14.64 14.69
C TRP A 124 16.67 15.21 16.01
N ARG A 125 17.97 15.33 16.11
CA ARG A 125 18.65 15.96 17.24
C ARG A 125 19.75 16.90 16.78
N ASN A 126 19.99 17.98 17.54
CA ASN A 126 21.06 18.96 17.27
C ASN A 126 21.02 19.52 15.83
N ASN A 127 19.83 19.75 15.29
CA ASN A 127 19.60 20.18 13.90
C ASN A 127 20.15 19.23 12.83
N GLY A 128 20.12 17.94 13.10
CA GLY A 128 20.60 16.91 12.18
C GLY A 128 19.92 15.56 12.38
N LEU A 129 20.21 14.62 11.49
CA LEU A 129 19.82 13.22 11.62
C LEU A 129 20.87 12.47 12.45
N VAL A 130 20.44 11.90 13.55
CA VAL A 130 21.27 11.07 14.44
C VAL A 130 20.71 9.65 14.43
N LEU A 131 21.59 8.66 14.27
CA LEU A 131 21.17 7.27 14.35
C LEU A 131 20.66 6.97 15.77
N LYS A 132 19.45 6.42 15.87
CA LYS A 132 18.84 6.05 17.15
C LYS A 132 19.63 4.93 17.82
N SER A 133 19.71 4.96 19.13
CA SER A 133 20.39 3.93 19.91
C SER A 133 19.80 2.54 19.63
N GLY A 134 20.66 1.52 19.49
CA GLY A 134 20.29 0.14 19.17
C GLY A 134 20.18 -0.16 17.68
N TRP A 135 20.12 0.86 16.83
CA TRP A 135 20.11 0.69 15.37
C TRP A 135 21.51 0.84 14.76
N PRO A 136 21.80 0.23 13.58
CA PRO A 136 20.87 -0.50 12.68
C PRO A 136 20.59 -1.93 13.12
N ALA A 137 19.39 -2.41 12.80
CA ALA A 137 19.01 -3.81 12.95
C ALA A 137 19.29 -4.60 11.67
N SER A 138 19.74 -5.86 11.82
CA SER A 138 20.05 -6.73 10.67
C SER A 138 18.92 -7.67 10.31
N THR A 139 18.68 -7.85 9.00
CA THR A 139 17.77 -8.84 8.43
C THR A 139 18.49 -10.06 7.87
N CYS A 140 19.76 -10.27 8.22
CA CYS A 140 20.47 -11.49 7.85
C CYS A 140 19.91 -12.71 8.58
N SER A 141 19.80 -13.83 7.86
CA SER A 141 19.26 -15.09 8.37
C SER A 141 19.79 -16.26 7.55
N ALA A 142 20.03 -17.42 8.19
CA ALA A 142 20.53 -18.63 7.56
C ALA A 142 21.81 -18.40 6.72
N GLY A 143 22.72 -17.54 7.19
CA GLY A 143 23.96 -17.21 6.49
C GLY A 143 23.80 -16.37 5.21
N GLN A 144 22.62 -15.78 5.00
CA GLN A 144 22.31 -14.89 3.88
C GLN A 144 21.89 -13.52 4.40
N CYS A 145 22.22 -12.49 3.64
CA CYS A 145 21.86 -11.10 3.92
C CYS A 145 21.09 -10.52 2.72
N PRO A 146 19.84 -10.92 2.53
CA PRO A 146 19.04 -10.48 1.39
C PRO A 146 18.61 -9.02 1.53
N GLU A 147 18.26 -8.40 0.40
CA GLU A 147 17.72 -7.04 0.40
C GLU A 147 16.36 -6.99 1.08
N THR A 148 16.15 -5.99 1.93
CA THR A 148 14.86 -5.68 2.55
C THR A 148 14.06 -4.78 1.61
N ARG A 149 12.82 -5.17 1.27
CA ARG A 149 11.99 -4.46 0.31
C ARG A 149 10.60 -4.09 0.78
N GLY A 150 10.11 -4.70 1.86
CA GLY A 150 8.87 -4.28 2.52
C GLY A 150 9.19 -3.70 3.88
N LEU A 151 8.47 -2.64 4.27
CA LEU A 151 8.61 -1.98 5.56
C LEU A 151 7.25 -1.46 5.99
N ALA A 152 6.88 -1.73 7.24
CA ALA A 152 5.69 -1.21 7.90
C ALA A 152 5.93 -1.07 9.40
N ALA A 153 5.05 -0.38 10.10
CA ALA A 153 5.06 -0.27 11.55
C ALA A 153 3.65 -0.38 12.12
N ALA A 154 3.50 -0.99 13.26
CA ALA A 154 2.24 -1.09 13.98
C ALA A 154 2.48 -1.49 15.43
N ASP A 155 1.55 -1.17 16.31
CA ASP A 155 1.42 -1.78 17.63
C ASP A 155 0.79 -3.18 17.42
N LEU A 156 1.64 -4.20 17.32
CA LEU A 156 1.22 -5.54 16.93
C LEU A 156 0.50 -6.28 18.06
N ASP A 157 0.97 -6.13 19.28
CA ASP A 157 0.45 -6.84 20.45
C ASP A 157 -0.43 -5.96 21.35
N ASN A 158 -0.84 -4.82 20.83
CA ASN A 158 -1.74 -3.84 21.48
C ASN A 158 -1.24 -3.40 22.88
N ASN A 159 0.09 -3.29 23.02
CA ASN A 159 0.72 -2.88 24.27
C ASN A 159 1.03 -1.36 24.35
N GLY A 160 0.77 -0.63 23.28
CA GLY A 160 1.02 0.81 23.13
C GLY A 160 2.41 1.14 22.56
N SER A 161 3.26 0.14 22.29
CA SER A 161 4.54 0.31 21.63
C SER A 161 4.43 -0.09 20.16
N ILE A 162 5.21 0.56 19.30
CA ILE A 162 5.17 0.27 17.86
C ILE A 162 6.29 -0.72 17.51
N GLU A 163 5.97 -1.81 16.81
CA GLU A 163 6.94 -2.70 16.20
C GLU A 163 7.19 -2.30 14.75
N ILE A 164 8.42 -2.59 14.28
CA ILE A 164 8.84 -2.39 12.90
C ILE A 164 8.89 -3.75 12.19
N ILE A 165 8.11 -3.88 11.12
CA ILE A 165 8.01 -5.08 10.32
C ILE A 165 8.75 -4.90 9.01
N ALA A 166 9.65 -5.84 8.69
CA ALA A 166 10.45 -5.82 7.48
C ALA A 166 10.37 -7.15 6.74
N THR A 167 10.20 -7.09 5.40
CA THR A 167 10.21 -8.27 4.54
C THR A 167 11.39 -8.24 3.58
N THR A 168 11.93 -9.40 3.25
CA THR A 168 13.19 -9.53 2.50
C THR A 168 13.06 -10.39 1.26
N THR A 169 14.01 -10.26 0.35
CA THR A 169 14.14 -11.09 -0.85
C THR A 169 14.75 -12.48 -0.58
N GLN A 170 14.69 -12.97 0.65
CA GLN A 170 15.25 -14.27 1.03
C GLN A 170 14.55 -15.41 0.28
N THR A 171 15.28 -16.11 -0.55
CA THR A 171 14.76 -17.24 -1.34
C THR A 171 14.94 -18.59 -0.66
N ARG A 172 15.83 -18.68 0.33
CA ARG A 172 16.11 -19.95 1.02
C ARG A 172 14.95 -20.37 1.91
N HIS A 173 14.64 -21.65 1.87
CA HIS A 173 13.58 -22.24 2.67
C HIS A 173 13.90 -22.30 4.18
N ASP A 174 15.17 -22.27 4.55
CA ASP A 174 15.64 -22.25 5.95
C ASP A 174 15.89 -20.83 6.49
N GLY A 175 15.74 -19.82 5.64
CA GLY A 175 15.90 -18.42 6.00
C GLY A 175 14.58 -17.75 6.38
N ALA A 176 14.67 -16.70 7.18
CA ALA A 176 13.53 -15.85 7.49
C ALA A 176 13.29 -14.82 6.39
N GLN A 177 12.03 -14.63 6.03
CA GLN A 177 11.59 -13.62 5.07
C GLN A 177 10.98 -12.41 5.77
N VAL A 178 10.45 -12.61 6.96
CA VAL A 178 9.77 -11.59 7.78
C VAL A 178 10.53 -11.39 9.07
N PHE A 179 10.75 -10.16 9.43
CA PHE A 179 11.43 -9.74 10.63
C PHE A 179 10.60 -8.71 11.37
N VAL A 180 10.57 -8.80 12.68
CA VAL A 180 9.92 -7.82 13.55
C VAL A 180 10.93 -7.30 14.55
N PHE A 181 10.95 -5.99 14.75
CA PHE A 181 11.88 -5.30 15.65
C PHE A 181 11.11 -4.42 16.63
N ASN A 182 11.58 -4.39 17.86
CA ASN A 182 11.16 -3.39 18.84
C ASN A 182 11.70 -2.00 18.50
N THR A 183 11.23 -0.99 19.17
CA THR A 183 11.64 0.42 18.97
C THR A 183 13.14 0.66 19.23
N ASP A 184 13.79 -0.19 20.01
CA ASP A 184 15.21 -0.16 20.29
C ASP A 184 16.08 -0.95 19.28
N GLY A 185 15.47 -1.47 18.20
CA GLY A 185 16.18 -2.25 17.18
C GLY A 185 16.44 -3.71 17.55
N SER A 186 16.09 -4.14 18.75
CA SER A 186 16.15 -5.55 19.13
C SER A 186 15.08 -6.37 18.40
N ARG A 187 15.32 -7.68 18.27
CA ARG A 187 14.31 -8.58 17.70
C ARG A 187 13.11 -8.66 18.62
N TYR A 188 11.90 -8.49 18.07
CA TYR A 188 10.68 -8.68 18.80
C TYR A 188 10.55 -10.14 19.27
N GLN A 189 10.19 -10.31 20.50
CA GLN A 189 10.04 -11.60 21.18
C GLN A 189 8.68 -11.64 21.85
N PRO A 190 7.66 -12.25 21.21
CA PRO A 190 6.36 -12.37 21.84
C PRO A 190 6.44 -13.13 23.17
N PRO A 191 5.60 -12.83 24.15
CA PRO A 191 5.61 -13.48 25.44
C PRO A 191 5.51 -15.03 25.32
N GLY A 192 6.43 -15.73 25.95
CA GLY A 192 6.46 -17.19 25.97
C GLY A 192 6.99 -17.86 24.70
N LEU A 193 7.39 -17.09 23.70
CA LEU A 193 7.98 -17.60 22.48
C LEU A 193 9.42 -17.13 22.31
N SER A 194 10.22 -17.95 21.65
CA SER A 194 11.65 -17.73 21.46
C SER A 194 11.99 -17.82 19.97
N PHE A 195 11.55 -16.85 19.16
CA PHE A 195 12.03 -16.78 17.80
C PHE A 195 12.59 -15.40 17.46
N GLN A 196 13.62 -15.42 16.64
CA GLN A 196 14.36 -14.21 16.26
C GLN A 196 13.96 -13.72 14.87
N ALA A 197 13.26 -14.55 14.13
CA ALA A 197 12.78 -14.25 12.79
C ALA A 197 11.51 -15.04 12.55
N TRP A 198 10.59 -14.49 11.81
CA TRP A 198 9.31 -15.11 11.57
C TRP A 198 9.44 -16.24 10.57
N PRO A 199 8.93 -17.44 10.91
CA PRO A 199 8.94 -18.55 10.00
C PRO A 199 7.95 -18.28 8.85
N ARG A 200 8.30 -18.73 7.68
CA ARG A 200 7.40 -18.65 6.52
C ARG A 200 6.22 -19.61 6.61
N TYR A 201 6.41 -20.80 7.23
CA TYR A 201 5.39 -21.82 7.40
C TYR A 201 5.49 -22.53 8.73
N ASN A 202 4.37 -23.10 9.13
CA ASN A 202 4.35 -24.11 10.17
C ASN A 202 4.74 -25.47 9.58
N THR A 203 5.99 -25.87 9.75
CA THR A 203 6.52 -27.14 9.24
C THR A 203 5.84 -28.38 9.84
N ALA A 204 5.22 -28.26 11.01
CA ALA A 204 4.47 -29.36 11.62
C ALA A 204 3.25 -29.81 10.79
N ASN A 205 2.76 -28.95 9.92
CA ASN A 205 1.65 -29.27 9.01
C ASN A 205 2.11 -29.71 7.61
N GLY A 206 3.40 -29.92 7.40
CA GLY A 206 3.93 -30.42 6.14
C GLY A 206 4.24 -29.39 5.06
N TYR A 207 4.26 -28.12 5.42
CA TYR A 207 4.42 -27.04 4.43
C TYR A 207 5.86 -26.58 4.21
N GLY A 208 6.79 -27.06 5.00
CA GLY A 208 8.20 -26.68 4.88
C GLY A 208 8.89 -27.17 3.62
N ASN A 209 8.30 -28.14 2.93
CA ASN A 209 8.87 -28.83 1.78
C ASN A 209 7.97 -28.73 0.54
N ASP A 210 7.36 -27.58 0.30
CA ASP A 210 6.64 -27.37 -0.95
C ASP A 210 7.62 -27.44 -2.14
N GLY A 211 7.66 -28.58 -2.81
CA GLY A 211 8.52 -28.78 -3.99
C GLY A 211 8.19 -27.82 -5.12
N ASP A 212 6.95 -27.33 -5.18
CA ASP A 212 6.53 -26.30 -6.14
C ASP A 212 6.97 -24.89 -5.72
N ALA A 213 7.24 -24.66 -4.45
CA ALA A 213 7.86 -23.41 -4.01
C ALA A 213 9.27 -23.23 -4.59
N ASN A 214 9.95 -24.34 -4.85
CA ASN A 214 11.22 -24.41 -5.55
C ASN A 214 11.04 -24.95 -6.98
N GLY A 215 9.85 -24.83 -7.54
CA GLY A 215 9.50 -25.37 -8.83
C GLY A 215 10.37 -24.88 -9.99
N PRO A 216 10.06 -25.27 -11.24
CA PRO A 216 10.97 -25.10 -12.39
C PRO A 216 11.39 -23.66 -12.69
N GLY A 217 10.94 -22.65 -11.96
CA GLY A 217 11.33 -21.25 -12.10
C GLY A 217 12.15 -20.69 -10.95
N ASN A 218 12.59 -21.50 -9.99
CA ASN A 218 13.27 -21.02 -8.77
C ASN A 218 12.46 -19.97 -7.99
N HIS A 219 11.15 -20.06 -8.04
CA HIS A 219 10.30 -19.21 -7.21
C HIS A 219 10.50 -19.59 -5.77
N GLY A 220 11.28 -18.80 -5.09
CA GLY A 220 11.57 -18.97 -3.68
C GLY A 220 10.51 -18.30 -2.81
N TYR A 221 10.86 -18.07 -1.58
CA TYR A 221 10.00 -17.42 -0.61
C TYR A 221 10.22 -15.91 -0.54
N GLY A 222 10.90 -15.32 -1.51
CA GLY A 222 11.26 -13.91 -1.50
C GLY A 222 10.06 -12.98 -1.54
N CYS A 223 10.24 -11.80 -0.98
CA CYS A 223 9.31 -10.69 -1.03
C CYS A 223 9.98 -9.56 -1.80
N TYR A 224 9.58 -9.33 -3.06
CA TYR A 224 10.33 -8.46 -3.97
C TYR A 224 9.78 -7.04 -4.10
N GLY A 225 8.57 -6.77 -3.58
CA GLY A 225 7.97 -5.44 -3.71
C GLY A 225 6.94 -5.10 -2.66
N LEU A 226 7.29 -4.40 -1.60
CA LEU A 226 6.41 -3.87 -0.56
C LEU A 226 5.43 -4.90 0.05
N ASN A 227 5.84 -6.14 0.16
CA ASN A 227 4.99 -7.32 0.39
C ASN A 227 4.50 -7.46 1.85
N VAL A 228 4.09 -6.38 2.48
CA VAL A 228 3.58 -6.40 3.86
C VAL A 228 2.34 -5.53 4.00
N GLY A 229 1.36 -6.01 4.73
CA GLY A 229 0.18 -5.27 5.20
C GLY A 229 -0.14 -5.67 6.62
N ILE A 230 -0.75 -4.78 7.39
CA ILE A 230 -1.04 -5.00 8.80
C ILE A 230 -2.51 -4.67 9.07
N GLY A 231 -3.15 -5.47 9.91
CA GLY A 231 -4.49 -5.17 10.40
C GLY A 231 -5.06 -6.31 11.22
N ASN A 232 -6.05 -6.02 12.03
CA ASN A 232 -6.76 -7.04 12.79
C ASN A 232 -7.62 -7.89 11.82
N LEU A 233 -7.40 -9.18 11.80
CA LEU A 233 -8.04 -10.17 10.93
C LEU A 233 -8.76 -11.29 11.70
N ASP A 234 -8.90 -11.14 13.01
CA ASP A 234 -9.66 -12.09 13.84
C ASP A 234 -10.42 -11.37 14.97
N ASP A 235 -10.78 -12.09 16.04
CA ASP A 235 -11.63 -11.55 17.11
C ASP A 235 -10.82 -11.00 18.30
N ASP A 236 -9.49 -10.99 18.23
CA ASP A 236 -8.65 -10.43 19.31
C ASP A 236 -8.19 -8.98 18.94
N PRO A 237 -7.62 -8.22 19.89
CA PRO A 237 -7.22 -6.85 19.65
C PRO A 237 -5.85 -6.69 18.98
N GLU A 238 -5.08 -7.75 18.90
CA GLU A 238 -3.75 -7.78 18.31
C GLU A 238 -3.83 -7.59 16.77
N GLN A 239 -2.71 -7.32 16.14
CA GLN A 239 -2.68 -7.09 14.70
C GLN A 239 -1.97 -8.24 13.99
N GLU A 240 -2.54 -8.67 12.88
CA GLU A 240 -1.94 -9.67 12.01
C GLU A 240 -1.05 -9.03 10.96
N ILE A 241 -0.03 -9.80 10.58
CA ILE A 241 0.89 -9.46 9.50
C ILE A 241 0.54 -10.28 8.26
N VAL A 242 0.13 -9.61 7.21
CA VAL A 242 -0.15 -10.20 5.90
C VAL A 242 1.09 -10.09 5.04
N VAL A 243 1.54 -11.21 4.48
CA VAL A 243 2.73 -11.26 3.63
C VAL A 243 2.43 -12.04 2.36
N THR A 244 2.82 -11.48 1.24
CA THR A 244 2.75 -12.10 -0.09
C THR A 244 4.14 -12.57 -0.51
N PHE A 245 4.21 -13.73 -1.15
CA PHE A 245 5.48 -14.40 -1.46
C PHE A 245 5.62 -14.72 -2.94
N ASP A 246 6.86 -14.80 -3.40
CA ASP A 246 7.23 -15.18 -4.77
C ASP A 246 6.73 -16.58 -5.18
N ASN A 247 6.54 -17.45 -4.22
CA ASN A 247 6.03 -18.82 -4.42
C ASN A 247 4.51 -18.92 -4.61
N HIS A 248 3.85 -17.88 -5.05
CA HIS A 248 2.41 -17.82 -5.31
C HIS A 248 1.52 -17.90 -4.05
N GLN A 249 2.02 -17.53 -2.89
CA GLN A 249 1.28 -17.66 -1.64
C GLN A 249 1.07 -16.31 -0.95
N ILE A 250 -0.02 -16.24 -0.20
CA ILE A 250 -0.30 -15.18 0.77
C ILE A 250 -0.38 -15.85 2.13
N ASN A 251 0.36 -15.35 3.11
CA ASN A 251 0.27 -15.84 4.48
C ASN A 251 -0.15 -14.72 5.43
N VAL A 252 -0.85 -15.10 6.47
CA VAL A 252 -1.19 -14.23 7.59
C VAL A 252 -0.57 -14.82 8.85
N PHE A 253 0.20 -13.98 9.54
CA PHE A 253 0.83 -14.33 10.82
C PHE A 253 0.19 -13.52 11.92
N GLN A 254 -0.13 -14.19 13.03
CA GLN A 254 -0.45 -13.51 14.27
C GLN A 254 0.78 -12.73 14.78
N HIS A 255 0.58 -11.77 15.67
CA HIS A 255 1.67 -11.04 16.32
C HIS A 255 2.74 -11.98 16.92
N THR A 256 2.35 -13.20 17.29
CA THR A 256 3.24 -14.24 17.81
C THR A 256 4.17 -14.87 16.77
N GLY A 257 4.00 -14.56 15.48
CA GLY A 257 4.74 -15.21 14.39
C GLY A 257 4.20 -16.56 13.96
N ILE A 258 3.12 -17.01 14.58
CA ILE A 258 2.44 -18.25 14.18
C ILE A 258 1.55 -17.93 12.98
N SER A 259 1.67 -18.75 11.94
CA SER A 259 0.78 -18.64 10.78
C SER A 259 -0.65 -19.00 11.18
N MET A 260 -1.61 -18.15 10.83
CA MET A 260 -3.02 -18.45 11.02
C MET A 260 -3.45 -19.65 10.16
N LEU A 261 -4.50 -20.33 10.58
CA LEU A 261 -5.05 -21.45 9.83
C LEU A 261 -6.16 -21.00 8.88
N ALA A 262 -6.17 -21.58 7.70
CA ALA A 262 -7.27 -21.43 6.76
C ALA A 262 -8.54 -22.14 7.27
N SER A 263 -9.67 -21.93 6.61
CA SER A 263 -10.92 -22.64 6.86
C SER A 263 -10.71 -24.17 6.91
N PRO A 264 -11.45 -24.91 7.75
CA PRO A 264 -11.43 -26.38 7.75
C PRO A 264 -11.75 -27.03 6.38
N TRP A 265 -12.29 -26.28 5.45
CA TRP A 265 -12.46 -26.72 4.08
C TRP A 265 -11.13 -26.99 3.37
N PHE A 266 -10.07 -26.30 3.76
CA PHE A 266 -8.77 -26.39 3.13
C PHE A 266 -7.89 -27.32 3.94
N THR A 267 -7.84 -28.57 3.52
CA THR A 267 -7.04 -29.61 4.18
C THR A 267 -5.95 -30.12 3.26
N ASN A 268 -4.84 -30.45 3.87
CA ASN A 268 -3.71 -31.05 3.18
C ASN A 268 -4.08 -32.42 2.60
N ARG A 269 -3.71 -32.67 1.37
CA ARG A 269 -3.92 -33.96 0.68
C ARG A 269 -2.67 -34.81 0.58
N ASP A 270 -1.53 -34.30 0.98
CA ASP A 270 -0.32 -35.09 1.10
C ASP A 270 -0.54 -36.29 2.00
N SER A 271 -0.03 -37.45 1.61
CA SER A 271 -0.26 -38.71 2.35
C SER A 271 0.20 -38.66 3.80
N ASN A 272 1.26 -37.89 4.10
CA ASN A 272 1.84 -37.78 5.44
C ASN A 272 1.09 -36.78 6.33
N TYR A 273 0.33 -35.88 5.75
CA TYR A 273 -0.30 -34.74 6.43
C TYR A 273 -1.80 -34.66 6.12
N ARG A 274 -2.35 -35.68 5.50
CA ARG A 274 -3.74 -35.73 5.03
C ARG A 274 -4.73 -35.37 6.12
N GLY A 275 -5.58 -34.38 5.81
CA GLY A 275 -6.62 -33.92 6.71
C GLY A 275 -6.21 -32.79 7.67
N ASN A 276 -4.92 -32.46 7.77
CA ASN A 276 -4.49 -31.28 8.52
C ASN A 276 -5.00 -30.01 7.82
N ARG A 277 -5.45 -29.03 8.60
CA ARG A 277 -5.80 -27.70 8.05
C ARG A 277 -4.57 -27.06 7.43
N LEU A 278 -4.78 -26.35 6.32
CA LEU A 278 -3.74 -25.55 5.69
C LEU A 278 -3.51 -24.24 6.46
N ASN A 279 -2.35 -23.66 6.32
CA ASN A 279 -2.10 -22.30 6.72
C ASN A 279 -2.88 -21.32 5.85
N TRP A 280 -3.21 -20.18 6.40
CA TRP A 280 -3.98 -19.15 5.76
C TRP A 280 -3.34 -18.73 4.43
N GLY A 281 -4.12 -18.74 3.36
CA GLY A 281 -3.71 -18.27 2.05
C GLY A 281 -2.71 -19.13 1.30
N GLN A 282 -2.17 -20.18 1.89
CA GLN A 282 -1.12 -21.03 1.29
C GLN A 282 -1.51 -21.67 -0.04
N PHE A 283 -2.75 -21.67 -0.37
CA PHE A 283 -3.35 -22.30 -1.55
C PHE A 283 -3.72 -21.31 -2.66
N ILE A 284 -3.43 -20.06 -2.56
CA ILE A 284 -3.89 -19.03 -3.51
C ILE A 284 -2.88 -18.90 -4.62
N ARG A 285 -2.90 -19.85 -5.54
CA ARG A 285 -1.97 -19.91 -6.67
C ARG A 285 -2.59 -19.62 -8.00
N TRP A 286 -3.86 -19.93 -8.17
CA TRP A 286 -4.54 -19.68 -9.43
C TRP A 286 -6.03 -19.46 -9.21
N PHE A 287 -6.62 -18.89 -10.22
CA PHE A 287 -8.02 -18.57 -10.27
C PHE A 287 -8.79 -19.59 -11.10
N ASP A 288 -9.83 -20.17 -10.53
CA ASP A 288 -10.83 -20.95 -11.25
C ASP A 288 -12.19 -20.26 -11.15
N PRO A 289 -12.71 -19.67 -12.24
CA PRO A 289 -13.99 -18.97 -12.21
C PRO A 289 -15.20 -19.91 -12.05
N ALA A 290 -15.00 -21.22 -12.22
CA ALA A 290 -16.10 -22.18 -12.11
C ALA A 290 -16.46 -22.52 -10.66
N VAL A 291 -15.60 -22.20 -9.70
CA VAL A 291 -15.79 -22.51 -8.28
C VAL A 291 -15.64 -21.27 -7.41
N GLU A 292 -16.34 -21.23 -6.29
CA GLU A 292 -16.20 -20.14 -5.31
C GLU A 292 -14.90 -20.20 -4.53
N ARG A 293 -14.30 -21.36 -4.48
CA ARG A 293 -13.07 -21.64 -3.77
C ARG A 293 -12.04 -22.09 -4.75
N ASP A 294 -10.82 -21.64 -4.52
CA ASP A 294 -9.70 -22.09 -5.32
C ASP A 294 -9.31 -23.49 -4.91
N HIS A 295 -9.13 -24.34 -5.90
CA HIS A 295 -8.60 -25.67 -5.67
C HIS A 295 -7.11 -25.64 -5.82
N TYR A 296 -6.43 -26.20 -4.82
CA TYR A 296 -5.06 -26.42 -4.94
C TYR A 296 -4.59 -27.41 -3.95
N HIS A 297 -3.50 -28.02 -4.26
CA HIS A 297 -2.78 -28.91 -3.40
C HIS A 297 -1.31 -28.62 -3.47
N LEU A 298 -0.69 -28.72 -2.33
CA LEU A 298 0.73 -28.76 -2.25
C LEU A 298 1.17 -30.22 -2.35
N HIS A 299 2.22 -30.50 -3.11
CA HIS A 299 2.98 -31.76 -3.10
C HIS A 299 2.36 -33.03 -3.65
N THR A 300 1.13 -33.08 -4.09
CA THR A 300 0.50 -34.37 -4.32
C THR A 300 0.47 -34.87 -5.73
N GLY A 301 0.84 -34.05 -6.71
CA GLY A 301 0.64 -34.43 -8.11
C GLY A 301 -0.83 -34.63 -8.54
N ASP A 302 -1.77 -34.53 -7.62
CA ASP A 302 -3.22 -34.63 -7.86
C ASP A 302 -3.83 -33.35 -8.42
N TRP A 303 -3.03 -32.57 -8.89
CA TRP A 303 -3.24 -31.20 -9.22
C TRP A 303 -3.79 -31.08 -10.64
N PRO A 304 -4.96 -30.53 -10.84
CA PRO A 304 -5.33 -30.10 -12.17
C PRO A 304 -4.39 -28.96 -12.51
N HIS A 305 -3.43 -29.17 -13.37
CA HIS A 305 -2.57 -28.11 -13.86
C HIS A 305 -3.41 -27.14 -14.68
N PRO A 306 -3.90 -26.02 -14.11
CA PRO A 306 -4.60 -25.05 -14.91
C PRO A 306 -3.63 -24.47 -15.94
N SER A 307 -4.17 -23.96 -17.03
CA SER A 307 -3.32 -23.27 -18.00
C SER A 307 -2.58 -22.13 -17.29
N ARG A 308 -1.30 -21.95 -17.57
CA ARG A 308 -0.43 -20.96 -16.93
C ARG A 308 -0.99 -19.53 -16.94
N ASN A 309 -1.85 -19.20 -17.88
CA ASN A 309 -2.53 -17.91 -17.94
C ASN A 309 -3.53 -17.65 -16.82
N LYS A 310 -3.84 -18.63 -15.97
CA LYS A 310 -4.68 -18.50 -14.79
C LYS A 310 -3.88 -18.47 -13.48
N TRP A 311 -2.59 -18.64 -13.53
CA TRP A 311 -1.74 -18.54 -12.35
C TRP A 311 -1.64 -17.10 -11.90
N MET A 312 -1.76 -16.89 -10.60
CA MET A 312 -1.58 -15.61 -9.95
C MET A 312 -0.22 -15.58 -9.27
N GLN A 313 0.47 -14.46 -9.43
CA GLN A 313 1.78 -14.22 -8.84
C GLN A 313 1.67 -13.10 -7.82
N TRP A 314 2.37 -13.25 -6.70
CA TRP A 314 2.34 -12.31 -5.60
C TRP A 314 3.71 -11.70 -5.29
N THR A 315 4.68 -11.91 -6.13
CA THR A 315 6.08 -11.48 -5.95
C THR A 315 6.21 -10.01 -5.59
N ASP A 316 5.49 -9.14 -6.31
CA ASP A 316 5.47 -7.69 -6.13
C ASP A 316 4.07 -7.19 -5.76
N SER A 317 3.33 -7.93 -4.95
CA SER A 317 1.93 -7.62 -4.63
C SER A 317 1.77 -7.18 -3.18
N PRO A 318 1.84 -5.89 -2.87
CA PRO A 318 1.56 -5.40 -1.53
C PRO A 318 0.12 -5.71 -1.14
N PRO A 319 -0.14 -6.40 -0.02
CA PRO A 319 -1.49 -6.60 0.47
C PRO A 319 -1.98 -5.37 1.23
N SER A 320 -3.29 -5.16 1.26
CA SER A 320 -3.96 -4.19 2.14
C SER A 320 -5.04 -4.87 2.97
N VAL A 321 -5.40 -4.26 4.10
CA VAL A 321 -6.40 -4.79 5.03
C VAL A 321 -7.51 -3.76 5.22
N ALA A 322 -8.77 -4.20 5.03
CA ALA A 322 -9.93 -3.32 5.15
C ALA A 322 -11.22 -4.13 5.31
N ASP A 323 -12.22 -3.52 5.93
CA ASP A 323 -13.61 -3.98 5.89
C ASP A 323 -14.24 -3.60 4.55
N ILE A 324 -14.27 -4.56 3.61
CA ILE A 324 -14.73 -4.33 2.23
C ILE A 324 -16.26 -4.35 2.13
N ASN A 325 -16.91 -5.14 2.96
CA ASN A 325 -18.35 -5.34 2.86
C ASN A 325 -19.16 -4.52 3.87
N GLY A 326 -18.51 -3.85 4.82
CA GLY A 326 -19.14 -3.02 5.84
C GLY A 326 -19.71 -3.82 7.02
N ASP A 327 -19.22 -5.04 7.27
CA ASP A 327 -19.73 -5.89 8.37
C ASP A 327 -18.94 -5.72 9.68
N GLY A 328 -17.94 -4.84 9.70
CA GLY A 328 -17.08 -4.57 10.85
C GLY A 328 -15.91 -5.55 10.98
N LYS A 329 -15.67 -6.41 10.00
CA LYS A 329 -14.57 -7.38 9.95
C LYS A 329 -13.69 -7.07 8.75
N ASN A 330 -12.40 -7.14 8.96
CA ASN A 330 -11.48 -6.83 7.87
C ASN A 330 -11.22 -8.05 6.98
N GLU A 331 -11.01 -7.76 5.71
CA GLU A 331 -10.54 -8.68 4.70
C GLU A 331 -9.11 -8.33 4.28
N VAL A 332 -8.44 -9.33 3.70
CA VAL A 332 -7.18 -9.16 2.98
C VAL A 332 -7.47 -8.87 1.53
N VAL A 333 -6.95 -7.76 1.03
CA VAL A 333 -7.02 -7.37 -0.38
C VAL A 333 -5.65 -7.48 -1.01
N ALA A 334 -5.52 -8.24 -2.07
CA ALA A 334 -4.30 -8.35 -2.84
C ALA A 334 -4.59 -8.29 -4.34
N VAL A 335 -3.73 -7.60 -5.08
CA VAL A 335 -3.78 -7.55 -6.54
C VAL A 335 -2.60 -8.34 -7.06
N SER A 336 -2.84 -9.41 -7.81
CA SER A 336 -1.75 -10.22 -8.34
C SER A 336 -0.90 -9.40 -9.30
N ASN A 337 0.40 -9.57 -9.26
CA ASN A 337 1.30 -9.04 -10.27
C ASN A 337 1.44 -10.03 -11.43
N VAL A 338 2.16 -9.62 -12.46
CA VAL A 338 2.42 -10.43 -13.63
C VAL A 338 3.90 -10.68 -13.75
N GLU A 339 4.27 -11.94 -13.75
CA GLU A 339 5.64 -12.35 -14.02
C GLU A 339 5.75 -12.93 -15.44
N LYS A 340 6.83 -12.56 -16.11
CA LYS A 340 7.13 -13.02 -17.44
C LYS A 340 8.41 -13.85 -17.43
N ASP A 341 8.42 -14.92 -16.67
CA ASP A 341 9.52 -15.88 -16.74
C ASP A 341 9.02 -17.25 -17.22
N ILE A 342 9.75 -17.83 -18.15
CA ILE A 342 9.53 -19.20 -18.55
C ILE A 342 10.09 -20.09 -17.44
N PRO A 343 9.31 -21.01 -16.85
CA PRO A 343 8.02 -21.53 -17.32
C PRO A 343 6.77 -20.83 -16.79
N TYR A 344 6.88 -19.83 -15.93
CA TYR A 344 5.78 -19.16 -15.24
C TYR A 344 5.36 -17.85 -15.92
N ASP A 345 4.96 -17.90 -17.16
CA ASP A 345 4.36 -16.75 -17.84
C ASP A 345 2.96 -16.48 -17.24
N THR A 346 2.94 -15.98 -16.01
CA THR A 346 1.70 -15.62 -15.32
C THR A 346 1.16 -14.35 -15.95
N LYS A 347 0.03 -14.47 -16.62
CA LYS A 347 -0.63 -13.36 -17.32
C LYS A 347 -1.93 -12.96 -16.66
N HIS A 348 -2.31 -13.69 -15.62
CA HIS A 348 -3.56 -13.42 -14.94
C HIS A 348 -3.35 -12.37 -13.86
N HIS A 349 -3.97 -11.22 -14.05
CA HIS A 349 -3.90 -10.08 -13.15
C HIS A 349 -5.31 -9.81 -12.60
N SER A 350 -5.51 -10.12 -11.34
CA SER A 350 -6.81 -10.05 -10.69
C SER A 350 -6.72 -9.51 -9.27
N VAL A 351 -7.83 -8.97 -8.79
CA VAL A 351 -8.02 -8.60 -7.39
C VAL A 351 -8.60 -9.81 -6.65
N MET A 352 -8.00 -10.13 -5.50
CA MET A 352 -8.48 -11.15 -4.57
C MET A 352 -8.87 -10.47 -3.25
N VAL A 353 -10.05 -10.78 -2.74
CA VAL A 353 -10.51 -10.36 -1.41
C VAL A 353 -10.83 -11.60 -0.59
N LEU A 354 -10.14 -11.77 0.53
CA LEU A 354 -10.16 -12.96 1.35
C LEU A 354 -10.55 -12.62 2.77
N GLN A 355 -11.47 -13.41 3.32
CA GLN A 355 -12.00 -13.22 4.67
C GLN A 355 -10.96 -13.53 5.74
N GLY A 356 -10.96 -12.73 6.80
CA GLY A 356 -10.19 -12.98 8.02
C GLY A 356 -10.65 -14.25 8.76
N SER A 357 -10.16 -14.45 9.97
CA SER A 357 -10.39 -15.65 10.79
C SER A 357 -11.23 -15.31 12.01
N TYR A 358 -12.48 -14.96 11.81
CA TYR A 358 -13.39 -14.56 12.88
C TYR A 358 -14.22 -15.75 13.40
N GLY A 359 -14.66 -15.69 14.66
CA GLY A 359 -15.46 -16.75 15.29
C GLY A 359 -14.69 -18.05 15.38
N ASN A 360 -15.20 -19.10 14.74
CA ASN A 360 -14.53 -20.41 14.69
C ASN A 360 -13.55 -20.56 13.49
N GLY A 361 -13.37 -19.51 12.70
CA GLY A 361 -12.51 -19.50 11.52
C GLY A 361 -13.02 -20.33 10.33
N ASP A 362 -14.29 -20.67 10.28
CA ASP A 362 -14.85 -21.49 9.19
C ASP A 362 -14.73 -20.81 7.82
N GLN A 363 -14.73 -19.50 7.80
CA GLN A 363 -14.57 -18.67 6.58
C GLN A 363 -13.13 -18.23 6.30
N SER A 364 -12.20 -18.54 7.21
CA SER A 364 -10.80 -18.08 7.15
C SER A 364 -10.16 -18.36 5.80
N ALA A 365 -9.61 -17.33 5.16
CA ALA A 365 -8.99 -17.34 3.83
C ALA A 365 -9.93 -17.75 2.68
N MET A 366 -11.22 -17.83 2.90
CA MET A 366 -12.18 -17.99 1.80
C MET A 366 -12.38 -16.64 1.08
N ARG A 367 -12.70 -16.69 -0.21
CA ARG A 367 -13.11 -15.47 -0.91
C ARG A 367 -14.32 -14.84 -0.23
N LEU A 368 -14.33 -13.53 -0.18
CA LEU A 368 -15.49 -12.80 0.33
C LEU A 368 -16.76 -13.18 -0.47
N PRO A 369 -17.92 -13.37 0.16
CA PRO A 369 -19.16 -13.63 -0.56
C PRO A 369 -19.41 -12.60 -1.66
N GLY A 370 -19.78 -13.08 -2.84
CA GLY A 370 -19.93 -12.24 -4.05
C GLY A 370 -18.67 -12.15 -4.92
N TRP A 371 -17.51 -12.56 -4.44
CA TRP A 371 -16.24 -12.52 -5.16
C TRP A 371 -15.93 -13.83 -5.90
N LYS A 372 -16.94 -14.54 -6.34
CA LYS A 372 -16.79 -15.78 -7.10
C LYS A 372 -16.05 -15.58 -8.42
N GLN A 373 -16.38 -14.50 -9.13
CA GLN A 373 -15.68 -14.08 -10.32
C GLN A 373 -14.82 -12.89 -9.98
N LEU A 374 -13.50 -13.04 -10.11
CA LEU A 374 -12.57 -11.98 -9.76
C LEU A 374 -12.47 -10.95 -10.88
N PRO A 375 -12.47 -9.66 -10.56
CA PRO A 375 -12.14 -8.62 -11.52
C PRO A 375 -10.73 -8.84 -12.07
N SER A 376 -10.59 -8.87 -13.38
CA SER A 376 -9.30 -9.10 -14.04
C SER A 376 -8.96 -7.96 -14.96
N SER A 377 -7.70 -7.56 -14.98
CA SER A 377 -7.16 -6.64 -15.96
C SER A 377 -6.82 -7.34 -17.27
N SER A 378 -6.51 -6.55 -18.29
CA SER A 378 -6.04 -7.05 -19.58
C SER A 378 -4.65 -7.67 -19.47
N TYR A 379 -4.16 -8.25 -20.54
CA TYR A 379 -2.77 -8.75 -20.60
C TYR A 379 -1.76 -7.63 -20.35
N PRO A 380 -0.63 -7.95 -19.67
CA PRO A 380 0.40 -6.97 -19.42
C PRO A 380 1.01 -6.40 -20.70
N LEU A 381 1.54 -5.19 -20.60
CA LEU A 381 2.22 -4.53 -21.70
C LEU A 381 3.41 -5.37 -22.18
N ASN A 382 3.53 -5.51 -23.49
CA ASN A 382 4.63 -6.25 -24.09
C ASN A 382 5.95 -5.47 -23.96
N ARG A 383 6.83 -5.94 -23.10
CA ARG A 383 8.17 -5.38 -22.87
C ARG A 383 9.26 -5.98 -23.78
N GLY A 384 8.90 -6.86 -24.70
CA GLY A 384 9.86 -7.59 -25.54
C GLY A 384 10.78 -8.51 -24.69
N SER A 385 12.08 -8.52 -24.99
CA SER A 385 13.10 -9.27 -24.23
C SER A 385 13.48 -8.62 -22.89
N ARG A 386 12.84 -7.51 -22.51
CA ARG A 386 13.17 -6.74 -21.30
C ARG A 386 12.14 -6.99 -20.22
N SER A 387 12.16 -8.18 -19.62
CA SER A 387 11.18 -8.56 -18.62
C SER A 387 11.19 -7.66 -17.37
N TRP A 388 12.35 -7.10 -17.01
CA TRP A 388 12.53 -6.36 -15.75
C TRP A 388 12.87 -4.88 -15.92
N TYR A 389 12.70 -4.31 -17.12
CA TYR A 389 13.12 -2.94 -17.35
C TYR A 389 12.11 -2.13 -18.18
N PRO A 390 11.58 -1.03 -17.68
CA PRO A 390 11.56 -0.61 -16.27
C PRO A 390 10.83 -1.64 -15.43
N PRO A 391 11.20 -1.81 -14.15
CA PRO A 391 10.47 -2.73 -13.29
C PRO A 391 9.01 -2.27 -13.21
N PRO A 392 8.04 -3.19 -13.26
CA PRO A 392 6.65 -2.84 -13.01
C PRO A 392 6.50 -2.29 -11.58
N ASN A 393 5.59 -1.35 -11.41
CA ASN A 393 5.23 -0.88 -10.09
C ASN A 393 4.45 -1.98 -9.36
N PRO A 394 4.69 -2.21 -8.06
CA PRO A 394 3.79 -3.02 -7.27
C PRO A 394 2.35 -2.53 -7.40
N PRO A 395 1.39 -3.36 -7.76
CA PRO A 395 -0.01 -2.96 -7.86
C PRO A 395 -0.64 -2.86 -6.45
N ALA A 396 -0.13 -1.94 -5.63
CA ALA A 396 -0.62 -1.71 -4.28
C ALA A 396 -2.08 -1.24 -4.34
N PRO A 397 -3.04 -1.96 -3.73
CA PRO A 397 -4.41 -1.51 -3.70
C PRO A 397 -4.59 -0.36 -2.70
N THR A 398 -5.21 0.72 -3.18
CA THR A 398 -5.74 1.81 -2.37
C THR A 398 -7.19 1.51 -2.08
N ILE A 399 -7.60 1.53 -0.81
CA ILE A 399 -8.93 1.11 -0.40
C ILE A 399 -9.62 2.26 0.31
N VAL A 400 -10.58 2.87 -0.35
CA VAL A 400 -11.23 4.11 0.09
C VAL A 400 -12.64 4.19 -0.47
N ASP A 401 -13.60 4.63 0.33
CA ASP A 401 -14.93 5.02 -0.12
C ASP A 401 -14.83 6.36 -0.87
N ILE A 402 -14.83 6.31 -2.20
CA ILE A 402 -14.66 7.49 -3.06
C ILE A 402 -15.98 8.12 -3.49
N ASP A 403 -17.11 7.44 -3.34
CA ASP A 403 -18.43 7.94 -3.73
C ASP A 403 -19.36 8.25 -2.54
N GLY A 404 -18.95 7.89 -1.32
CA GLY A 404 -19.65 8.21 -0.09
C GLY A 404 -20.82 7.28 0.21
N ASP A 405 -20.85 6.08 -0.36
CA ASP A 405 -21.91 5.09 -0.12
C ASP A 405 -21.67 4.28 1.18
N GLY A 406 -20.52 4.45 1.82
CA GLY A 406 -20.11 3.78 3.07
C GLY A 406 -19.40 2.46 2.85
N LYS A 407 -19.08 2.09 1.62
CA LYS A 407 -18.30 0.92 1.26
C LYS A 407 -17.09 1.34 0.43
N PRO A 408 -15.92 0.77 0.71
CA PRO A 408 -14.73 1.20 0.00
C PRO A 408 -14.65 0.61 -1.41
N GLU A 409 -14.10 1.39 -2.33
CA GLU A 409 -13.60 0.93 -3.62
C GLU A 409 -12.14 0.51 -3.49
N ILE A 410 -11.74 -0.38 -4.40
CA ILE A 410 -10.37 -0.84 -4.58
C ILE A 410 -9.81 -0.20 -5.85
N LEU A 411 -8.81 0.66 -5.68
CA LEU A 411 -8.12 1.35 -6.76
C LEU A 411 -6.71 0.77 -6.92
N TYR A 412 -6.27 0.55 -8.14
CA TYR A 412 -4.89 0.11 -8.40
C TYR A 412 -4.43 0.42 -9.83
N ALA A 413 -3.12 0.57 -9.98
CA ALA A 413 -2.49 0.69 -11.29
C ALA A 413 -2.06 -0.70 -11.77
N ALA A 414 -2.64 -1.15 -12.89
CA ALA A 414 -2.37 -2.46 -13.44
C ALA A 414 -1.18 -2.48 -14.41
N HIS A 415 -0.65 -3.66 -14.67
CA HIS A 415 0.48 -3.86 -15.58
C HIS A 415 0.10 -3.76 -17.06
N ASP A 416 -1.17 -3.54 -17.38
CA ASP A 416 -1.68 -3.36 -18.74
C ASP A 416 -1.73 -1.90 -19.20
N GLY A 417 -1.23 -0.98 -18.38
CA GLY A 417 -1.24 0.46 -18.67
C GLY A 417 -2.56 1.16 -18.39
N TYR A 418 -3.38 0.55 -17.52
CA TYR A 418 -4.63 1.14 -17.02
C TYR A 418 -4.60 1.24 -15.50
N ILE A 419 -5.36 2.17 -14.97
CA ILE A 419 -5.81 2.15 -13.59
C ILE A 419 -7.25 1.66 -13.53
N TYR A 420 -7.59 0.99 -12.45
CA TYR A 420 -8.89 0.37 -12.23
C TYR A 420 -9.53 0.86 -10.95
N CYS A 421 -10.85 0.96 -10.97
CA CYS A 421 -11.69 1.11 -9.80
C CYS A 421 -12.64 -0.08 -9.73
N ILE A 422 -12.59 -0.79 -8.62
CA ILE A 422 -13.40 -1.99 -8.37
C ILE A 422 -14.28 -1.74 -7.16
N SER A 423 -15.56 -2.05 -7.27
CA SER A 423 -16.51 -1.92 -6.15
C SER A 423 -16.31 -2.99 -5.09
N SER A 424 -16.84 -2.76 -3.90
CA SER A 424 -16.93 -3.74 -2.81
C SER A 424 -17.61 -5.07 -3.21
N THR A 425 -18.33 -5.10 -4.31
CA THR A 425 -19.04 -6.28 -4.85
C THR A 425 -18.37 -6.89 -6.09
N ALA A 426 -17.06 -6.69 -6.25
CA ALA A 426 -16.25 -7.29 -7.31
C ALA A 426 -16.59 -6.83 -8.76
N HIS A 427 -17.19 -5.66 -8.94
CA HIS A 427 -17.45 -5.12 -10.27
C HIS A 427 -16.44 -4.03 -10.63
N THR A 428 -15.93 -4.07 -11.85
CA THR A 428 -15.14 -2.95 -12.39
C THR A 428 -16.10 -1.79 -12.67
N LEU A 429 -16.02 -0.74 -11.86
CA LEU A 429 -16.80 0.48 -12.04
C LEU A 429 -16.31 1.27 -13.25
N TRP A 430 -15.00 1.45 -13.32
CA TRP A 430 -14.35 2.10 -14.46
C TRP A 430 -12.87 1.71 -14.55
N ARG A 431 -12.28 2.00 -15.70
CA ARG A 431 -10.84 1.92 -15.93
C ARG A 431 -10.38 3.10 -16.78
N ARG A 432 -9.14 3.55 -16.57
CA ARG A 432 -8.56 4.67 -17.31
C ARG A 432 -7.19 4.30 -17.89
N ASN A 433 -6.99 4.54 -19.19
CA ASN A 433 -5.70 4.36 -19.84
C ASN A 433 -4.73 5.48 -19.41
N ILE A 434 -3.50 5.10 -19.05
CA ILE A 434 -2.43 6.01 -18.60
C ILE A 434 -1.20 5.95 -19.50
N GLN A 435 -1.29 5.32 -20.67
CA GLN A 435 -0.11 5.04 -21.53
C GLN A 435 0.42 6.26 -22.27
N HIS A 436 -0.38 7.30 -22.50
CA HIS A 436 0.04 8.50 -23.24
C HIS A 436 0.67 8.21 -24.61
N GLY A 437 0.20 7.17 -25.30
CA GLY A 437 0.74 6.74 -26.59
C GLY A 437 2.10 6.04 -26.50
N ARG A 438 2.53 5.59 -25.30
CA ARG A 438 3.77 4.83 -25.10
C ARG A 438 3.49 3.32 -25.14
N ALA A 439 4.50 2.56 -25.54
CA ALA A 439 4.42 1.10 -25.53
C ALA A 439 4.42 0.54 -24.09
N ILE A 440 5.14 1.20 -23.18
CA ILE A 440 5.28 0.78 -21.78
C ILE A 440 5.11 2.01 -20.89
N MET A 441 4.11 1.97 -20.01
CA MET A 441 3.90 2.95 -18.95
C MET A 441 3.12 2.33 -17.81
N TYR A 442 3.56 2.61 -16.59
CA TYR A 442 2.96 2.16 -15.34
C TYR A 442 2.54 3.35 -14.49
N GLY A 443 1.56 3.16 -13.61
CA GLY A 443 1.18 4.13 -12.60
C GLY A 443 1.84 3.85 -11.25
N SER A 444 1.94 4.88 -10.41
CA SER A 444 2.21 4.72 -8.98
C SER A 444 0.99 4.15 -8.25
N GLU A 445 1.11 3.88 -6.97
CA GLU A 445 -0.04 3.77 -6.06
C GLU A 445 -0.89 5.05 -6.14
N ILE A 446 -2.20 4.93 -5.97
CA ILE A 446 -3.16 6.03 -6.18
C ILE A 446 -3.44 6.70 -4.83
N MET A 447 -3.15 7.99 -4.74
CA MET A 447 -3.50 8.81 -3.58
C MET A 447 -4.92 9.34 -3.70
N VAL A 448 -5.57 9.61 -2.57
CA VAL A 448 -6.96 10.07 -2.52
C VAL A 448 -7.10 11.21 -1.53
N ALA A 449 -7.51 12.37 -2.03
CA ALA A 449 -7.67 13.59 -1.25
C ALA A 449 -8.67 14.54 -1.92
N ASP A 450 -9.38 15.36 -1.13
CA ASP A 450 -10.22 16.45 -1.64
C ASP A 450 -9.33 17.66 -1.97
N LEU A 451 -9.21 17.96 -3.25
CA LEU A 451 -8.35 19.04 -3.75
C LEU A 451 -9.09 20.37 -4.02
N ASN A 452 -10.41 20.42 -3.82
CA ASN A 452 -11.24 21.58 -4.14
C ASN A 452 -12.24 21.97 -3.04
N ARG A 453 -12.23 21.26 -1.89
CA ARG A 453 -13.08 21.49 -0.71
C ARG A 453 -14.57 21.21 -0.94
N ASP A 454 -14.91 20.34 -1.87
CA ASP A 454 -16.31 19.96 -2.12
C ASP A 454 -16.72 18.68 -1.36
N ASN A 455 -15.81 18.07 -0.60
CA ASN A 455 -15.92 16.81 0.11
C ASN A 455 -16.11 15.58 -0.82
N ILE A 456 -15.77 15.71 -2.08
CA ILE A 456 -15.63 14.60 -3.03
C ILE A 456 -14.15 14.45 -3.33
N PRO A 457 -13.55 13.30 -3.08
CA PRO A 457 -12.11 13.18 -3.24
C PRO A 457 -11.70 13.04 -4.70
N GLU A 458 -10.55 13.58 -5.04
CA GLU A 458 -9.83 13.34 -6.27
C GLU A 458 -8.81 12.22 -6.10
N LEU A 459 -8.46 11.62 -7.24
CA LEU A 459 -7.47 10.56 -7.35
C LEU A 459 -6.19 11.14 -7.96
N ILE A 460 -5.08 10.98 -7.26
CA ILE A 460 -3.80 11.55 -7.64
C ILE A 460 -2.78 10.43 -7.83
N LEU A 461 -2.14 10.37 -8.98
CA LEU A 461 -1.07 9.41 -9.25
C LEU A 461 0.00 10.02 -10.13
N THR A 462 1.16 9.36 -10.10
CA THR A 462 2.23 9.63 -11.05
C THR A 462 2.40 8.45 -12.00
N THR A 463 2.99 8.70 -13.16
CA THR A 463 3.31 7.64 -14.10
C THR A 463 4.80 7.61 -14.39
N TYR A 464 5.26 6.45 -14.84
CA TYR A 464 6.63 6.25 -15.29
C TYR A 464 6.69 5.21 -16.41
N GLY A 465 7.73 5.27 -17.22
CA GLY A 465 7.91 4.35 -18.33
C GLY A 465 9.37 4.16 -18.71
N ASP A 466 9.59 3.41 -19.77
CA ASP A 466 10.93 3.11 -20.24
C ASP A 466 11.65 4.33 -20.80
N PRO A 467 12.97 4.27 -20.94
CA PRO A 467 13.75 5.29 -21.59
C PRO A 467 13.46 5.38 -23.11
N ASP A 468 13.91 6.45 -23.74
CA ASP A 468 13.63 6.84 -25.12
C ASP A 468 13.93 5.79 -26.20
N ASN A 469 14.60 4.71 -25.88
CA ASN A 469 15.01 3.70 -26.87
C ASN A 469 13.88 2.77 -27.34
N ILE A 470 12.71 2.74 -26.65
CA ILE A 470 11.53 2.02 -27.14
C ILE A 470 10.53 2.99 -27.79
N THR A 471 10.29 4.13 -27.16
CA THR A 471 9.39 5.15 -27.71
C THR A 471 10.11 6.49 -27.73
N PRO A 472 10.87 6.81 -28.81
CA PRO A 472 11.68 8.02 -28.87
C PRO A 472 10.88 9.30 -28.61
N GLY A 473 11.44 10.24 -27.85
CA GLY A 473 10.82 11.51 -27.50
C GLY A 473 9.66 11.39 -26.50
N LYS A 474 9.43 10.22 -25.92
CA LYS A 474 8.32 9.97 -24.98
C LYS A 474 8.77 9.63 -23.56
N ALA A 475 10.04 9.80 -23.24
CA ALA A 475 10.62 9.41 -21.95
C ALA A 475 10.26 10.39 -20.81
N HIS A 476 8.98 10.59 -20.54
CA HIS A 476 8.46 11.40 -19.44
C HIS A 476 7.44 10.63 -18.64
N GLY A 477 7.39 10.89 -17.34
CA GLY A 477 6.23 10.57 -16.53
C GLY A 477 5.24 11.72 -16.50
N TYR A 478 4.10 11.48 -15.87
CA TYR A 478 3.03 12.46 -15.72
C TYR A 478 2.56 12.49 -14.26
N LEU A 479 2.08 13.66 -13.83
CA LEU A 479 1.20 13.82 -12.69
C LEU A 479 -0.21 13.87 -13.23
N MET A 480 -1.06 12.92 -12.82
CA MET A 480 -2.45 12.85 -13.23
C MET A 480 -3.35 13.08 -12.02
N ILE A 481 -4.40 13.87 -12.24
CA ILE A 481 -5.49 14.07 -11.28
C ILE A 481 -6.79 13.70 -11.98
N LEU A 482 -7.58 12.83 -11.35
CA LEU A 482 -8.86 12.37 -11.85
C LEU A 482 -9.95 12.67 -10.82
N ASP A 483 -11.19 12.77 -11.28
CA ASP A 483 -12.34 12.72 -10.40
C ASP A 483 -12.61 11.29 -9.91
N ASN A 484 -13.54 11.14 -8.98
CA ASN A 484 -13.95 9.83 -8.45
C ASN A 484 -14.61 8.89 -9.47
N HIS A 485 -14.96 9.40 -10.66
CA HIS A 485 -15.48 8.62 -11.80
C HIS A 485 -14.39 8.24 -12.82
N GLY A 486 -13.14 8.59 -12.54
CA GLY A 486 -12.00 8.30 -13.41
C GLY A 486 -11.87 9.25 -14.62
N HIS A 487 -12.56 10.40 -14.66
CA HIS A 487 -12.30 11.40 -15.69
C HIS A 487 -11.05 12.20 -15.34
N VAL A 488 -10.22 12.42 -16.33
CA VAL A 488 -8.98 13.18 -16.13
C VAL A 488 -9.30 14.67 -16.00
N LEU A 489 -9.03 15.24 -14.84
CA LEU A 489 -9.12 16.67 -14.56
C LEU A 489 -7.86 17.39 -14.98
N HIS A 490 -6.71 16.85 -14.60
CA HIS A 490 -5.39 17.38 -14.97
C HIS A 490 -4.44 16.26 -15.36
N ASP A 491 -3.62 16.57 -16.37
CA ASP A 491 -2.59 15.69 -16.92
C ASP A 491 -1.35 16.54 -17.19
N LEU A 492 -0.34 16.43 -16.34
CA LEU A 492 0.83 17.28 -16.31
C LEU A 492 2.08 16.46 -16.59
N GLN A 493 2.70 16.68 -17.74
CA GLN A 493 3.99 16.07 -18.01
C GLN A 493 5.02 16.53 -16.97
N LEU A 494 5.68 15.57 -16.31
CA LEU A 494 6.77 15.89 -15.39
C LEU A 494 7.98 16.41 -16.16
N PRO A 495 8.72 17.39 -15.62
CA PRO A 495 9.92 17.88 -16.26
C PRO A 495 10.90 16.74 -16.53
N TYR A 496 11.30 16.58 -17.80
CA TYR A 496 12.34 15.60 -18.16
C TYR A 496 13.70 16.13 -17.73
N GLN A 497 14.37 15.38 -16.89
CA GLN A 497 15.76 15.64 -16.51
C GLN A 497 16.45 14.33 -16.12
N GLY A 498 17.63 14.15 -16.66
CA GLY A 498 18.51 13.05 -16.28
C GLY A 498 18.63 11.98 -17.36
N THR A 499 19.72 11.24 -17.23
CA THR A 499 20.13 10.15 -18.12
C THR A 499 20.00 8.80 -17.44
N ASN A 500 19.18 8.69 -16.36
CA ASN A 500 19.03 7.45 -15.66
C ASN A 500 18.47 6.38 -16.60
N GLY A 501 19.24 5.32 -16.78
CA GLY A 501 18.89 4.20 -17.60
C GLY A 501 17.71 3.37 -17.09
N ASN A 502 17.28 3.53 -15.85
CA ASN A 502 16.26 2.68 -15.21
C ASN A 502 14.81 3.10 -15.47
N GLY A 503 14.56 4.11 -16.29
CA GLY A 503 13.24 4.61 -16.60
C GLY A 503 13.08 6.10 -16.35
N LYS A 504 11.92 6.63 -16.68
CA LYS A 504 11.60 8.07 -16.57
C LYS A 504 10.25 8.26 -15.89
N GLY A 505 10.14 9.32 -15.12
CA GLY A 505 8.93 9.61 -14.34
C GLY A 505 9.09 9.28 -12.86
N ALA A 506 7.99 8.94 -12.19
CA ALA A 506 7.98 8.69 -10.77
C ALA A 506 7.22 7.39 -10.44
N PRO A 507 7.93 6.32 -10.07
CA PRO A 507 7.30 5.07 -9.62
C PRO A 507 6.80 5.15 -8.18
N ALA A 508 7.43 6.00 -7.35
CA ALA A 508 7.02 6.20 -5.97
C ALA A 508 5.64 6.87 -5.91
N ALA A 509 4.82 6.46 -4.95
CA ALA A 509 3.58 7.15 -4.65
C ALA A 509 3.86 8.60 -4.24
N PRO A 510 3.12 9.59 -4.76
CA PRO A 510 3.24 10.95 -4.28
C PRO A 510 2.74 11.08 -2.83
N THR A 511 3.09 12.19 -2.17
CA THR A 511 2.53 12.54 -0.87
C THR A 511 1.79 13.87 -1.00
N ILE A 512 0.57 13.93 -0.44
CA ILE A 512 -0.33 15.07 -0.52
C ILE A 512 -0.46 15.65 0.90
N MET A 513 0.05 16.86 1.12
CA MET A 513 0.01 17.50 2.43
C MET A 513 0.34 18.99 2.32
N ASP A 514 -0.19 19.83 3.21
CA ASP A 514 0.31 21.21 3.37
C ASP A 514 1.71 21.17 3.99
N THR A 515 2.74 21.51 3.22
CA THR A 515 4.15 21.44 3.64
C THR A 515 4.68 22.74 4.21
N ASN A 516 3.99 23.85 3.94
CA ASN A 516 4.48 25.19 4.25
C ASN A 516 3.63 25.93 5.29
N GLY A 517 2.44 25.40 5.64
CA GLY A 517 1.52 25.97 6.62
C GLY A 517 0.65 27.10 6.05
N ASP A 518 0.51 27.19 4.72
CA ASP A 518 -0.33 28.23 4.09
C ASP A 518 -1.80 27.80 3.91
N GLY A 519 -2.11 26.54 4.24
CA GLY A 519 -3.43 25.97 4.16
C GLY A 519 -3.75 25.33 2.82
N SER A 520 -2.88 25.43 1.82
CA SER A 520 -3.02 24.73 0.54
C SER A 520 -2.25 23.41 0.56
N LEU A 521 -2.71 22.43 -0.21
CA LEU A 521 -2.01 21.15 -0.33
C LEU A 521 -0.88 21.25 -1.36
N GLU A 522 0.23 20.65 -1.03
CA GLU A 522 1.29 20.34 -1.98
C GLU A 522 1.25 18.86 -2.37
N ILE A 523 1.61 18.61 -3.63
CA ILE A 523 1.87 17.27 -4.17
C ILE A 523 3.38 17.11 -4.26
N LEU A 524 3.91 16.21 -3.47
CA LEU A 524 5.33 15.91 -3.39
C LEU A 524 5.63 14.66 -4.22
N ILE A 525 6.56 14.75 -5.17
CA ILE A 525 6.88 13.68 -6.11
C ILE A 525 8.37 13.37 -6.05
N GLN A 526 8.70 12.13 -5.72
CA GLN A 526 10.06 11.61 -5.80
C GLN A 526 10.21 10.83 -7.10
N THR A 527 11.08 11.32 -7.98
CA THR A 527 11.20 10.79 -9.34
C THR A 527 12.28 9.72 -9.45
N PHE A 528 12.21 8.92 -10.51
CA PHE A 528 13.14 7.84 -10.76
C PHE A 528 14.59 8.30 -10.95
N GLY A 529 14.82 9.47 -11.51
CA GLY A 529 16.19 9.94 -11.79
C GLY A 529 16.32 11.45 -12.02
N ALA A 530 15.31 12.23 -11.61
CA ALA A 530 15.32 13.67 -11.75
C ALA A 530 15.22 14.43 -10.41
N GLY A 531 15.30 13.69 -9.29
CA GLY A 531 15.20 14.25 -7.95
C GLY A 531 13.76 14.40 -7.46
N PHE A 532 13.52 15.44 -6.71
CA PHE A 532 12.28 15.70 -5.99
C PHE A 532 11.55 16.91 -6.61
N MET A 533 10.23 16.80 -6.76
CA MET A 533 9.39 17.86 -7.32
C MET A 533 8.26 18.21 -6.36
N THR A 534 7.89 19.49 -6.33
CA THR A 534 6.77 20.00 -5.53
C THR A 534 5.84 20.79 -6.42
N TYR A 535 4.55 20.48 -6.31
CA TYR A 535 3.45 21.26 -6.90
C TYR A 535 2.54 21.73 -5.78
N THR A 536 1.97 22.94 -5.86
CA THR A 536 0.86 23.33 -4.99
C THR A 536 -0.46 23.22 -5.74
N VAL A 537 -1.54 22.97 -5.02
CA VAL A 537 -2.90 22.94 -5.55
C VAL A 537 -3.67 24.14 -4.99
N PRO A 538 -3.78 25.24 -5.75
CA PRO A 538 -4.48 26.43 -5.26
C PRO A 538 -5.94 26.12 -4.93
N GLY A 539 -6.42 26.65 -3.79
CA GLY A 539 -7.80 26.44 -3.35
C GLY A 539 -8.09 25.14 -2.62
N SER A 540 -7.13 24.23 -2.52
CA SER A 540 -7.23 23.02 -1.68
C SER A 540 -7.09 23.32 -0.19
N ALA A 541 -7.30 22.32 0.64
CA ALA A 541 -7.01 22.35 2.08
C ALA A 541 -6.82 20.93 2.64
N GLU A 542 -6.24 20.84 3.82
CA GLU A 542 -6.17 19.57 4.57
C GLU A 542 -7.52 19.21 5.23
N ASN A 543 -8.60 19.15 4.45
CA ASN A 543 -9.95 18.86 4.96
C ASN A 543 -10.32 17.39 4.84
N LEU A 544 -9.87 16.70 3.79
CA LEU A 544 -10.17 15.30 3.53
C LEU A 544 -8.99 14.63 2.85
N LEU A 545 -8.15 13.97 3.65
CA LEU A 545 -6.99 13.20 3.20
C LEU A 545 -7.24 11.72 3.50
N LEU A 546 -7.78 10.99 2.52
CA LEU A 546 -8.24 9.61 2.71
C LEU A 546 -7.12 8.58 2.53
N TRP A 547 -6.22 8.85 1.59
CA TRP A 547 -5.03 8.02 1.31
C TRP A 547 -3.91 8.94 0.80
N PRO A 548 -3.30 9.76 1.69
CA PRO A 548 -2.46 10.88 1.27
C PRO A 548 -1.03 10.51 0.88
N THR A 549 -0.59 9.30 1.14
CA THR A 549 0.79 8.84 0.92
C THR A 549 0.83 7.34 0.70
N ALA A 550 1.97 6.79 0.30
CA ALA A 550 2.14 5.35 0.08
C ALA A 550 1.62 4.52 1.25
N ARG A 551 0.90 3.45 0.94
CA ARG A 551 0.33 2.52 1.92
C ARG A 551 -0.63 3.19 2.91
N GLY A 552 -1.23 4.31 2.52
CA GLY A 552 -2.28 5.03 3.24
C GLY A 552 -1.79 6.02 4.29
N ASN A 553 -0.68 5.74 4.96
CA ASN A 553 -0.18 6.54 6.08
C ASN A 553 1.34 6.41 6.25
N PHE A 554 1.92 7.12 7.21
CA PHE A 554 3.35 7.07 7.47
C PHE A 554 3.83 5.84 8.27
N LEU A 555 2.92 5.01 8.78
CA LEU A 555 3.25 3.68 9.31
C LEU A 555 3.43 2.65 8.19
N ARG A 556 2.95 2.94 6.99
CA ARG A 556 3.06 2.08 5.79
C ARG A 556 2.34 0.72 5.95
N ASP A 557 1.36 0.64 6.82
CA ASP A 557 0.67 -0.60 7.18
C ASP A 557 -0.30 -1.12 6.09
N GLY A 558 -0.69 -0.26 5.13
CA GLY A 558 -1.63 -0.64 4.08
C GLY A 558 -3.05 -0.88 4.58
N ARG A 559 -3.39 -0.34 5.74
CA ARG A 559 -4.71 -0.44 6.33
C ARG A 559 -5.58 0.72 5.89
N ALA A 560 -6.79 0.41 5.42
CA ALA A 560 -7.80 1.44 5.22
C ALA A 560 -8.18 2.03 6.58
N ALA A 561 -8.36 3.36 6.62
CA ALA A 561 -8.93 4.00 7.81
C ALA A 561 -10.29 3.34 8.10
N ALA A 562 -10.54 2.99 9.35
CA ALA A 562 -11.83 2.45 9.78
C ALA A 562 -12.94 3.32 9.21
N SER A 563 -13.95 2.69 8.60
CA SER A 563 -15.02 3.28 7.81
C SER A 563 -15.32 4.70 8.22
N MET A 564 -15.29 5.65 7.30
CA MET A 564 -15.41 7.06 7.57
C MET A 564 -16.57 7.34 8.53
N GLN A 565 -16.27 7.35 9.83
CA GLN A 565 -17.22 7.78 10.81
C GLN A 565 -17.52 9.24 10.50
N LYS A 566 -18.67 9.46 9.88
CA LYS A 566 -19.30 10.75 9.64
C LYS A 566 -18.37 11.81 9.04
N ARG A 567 -18.58 12.13 7.79
CA ARG A 567 -18.05 13.33 7.12
C ARG A 567 -17.99 14.47 8.13
N GLY A 568 -16.78 14.84 8.56
CA GLY A 568 -16.56 15.91 9.53
C GLY A 568 -15.59 15.62 10.68
N SER A 569 -15.11 14.39 10.86
CA SER A 569 -14.03 14.09 11.80
C SER A 569 -12.73 13.81 11.04
N LEU A 570 -11.67 14.52 11.39
CA LEU A 570 -10.33 14.27 10.88
C LEU A 570 -9.94 12.81 11.15
N PRO A 571 -9.34 12.10 10.15
CA PRO A 571 -8.87 10.73 10.39
C PRO A 571 -7.84 10.67 11.52
N PRO A 572 -7.68 9.51 12.17
CA PRO A 572 -6.72 9.33 13.29
C PRO A 572 -5.26 9.70 12.98
N ILE A 573 -4.89 9.77 11.70
CA ILE A 573 -3.57 10.24 11.23
C ILE A 573 -3.25 11.65 11.75
N TYR A 574 -4.26 12.50 11.94
CA TYR A 574 -4.08 13.84 12.51
C TYR A 574 -3.93 13.85 14.04
N LEU A 575 -4.42 12.83 14.73
CA LEU A 575 -4.22 12.72 16.17
C LEU A 575 -2.76 12.39 16.55
N LEU A 576 -2.04 11.66 15.69
CA LEU A 576 -0.60 11.41 15.87
C LEU A 576 0.28 12.66 15.59
N LEU A 577 -0.28 13.67 14.88
CA LEU A 577 0.43 14.93 14.59
C LEU A 577 0.00 16.11 15.48
N ARG A 578 -0.96 15.93 16.41
CA ARG A 578 -1.53 16.99 17.23
C ARG A 578 -1.54 16.68 18.72
N HIS A 579 -0.57 16.05 19.31
CA HIS A 579 -0.41 16.14 20.76
C HIS A 579 0.51 17.31 21.10
N PRO A 580 0.06 18.17 22.10
CA PRO A 580 0.70 19.43 22.45
C PRO A 580 2.09 19.25 23.01
#